data_cc4dcbf5bc660e98f782bf61beb63470
#
_entry.id   cc4dcbf5bc660e98f782bf61beb63470
#
_cell.length_a   1.000
_cell.length_b   1.000
_cell.length_c   1.000
_cell.angle_alpha   90.00
_cell.angle_beta   90.00
_cell.angle_gamma   90.00
#
_symmetry.space_group_name_H-M   'P 1'
#
loop_
_entity.id
_entity.type
_entity.pdbx_description
1 polymer ?
#
loop_
_entity_poly.entity_id
_entity_poly.type
_entity_poly.pdbx_seq_one_letter_code
_entity_poly.pdbx_strand_id
1 'polypeptide(L)'
;MSATGRSSKTNQSGSKAAKLQVGQVVEVEIASMAHGGHGVARHDGWVIFVRYAIPGERVKAQITSTGSTFCRGDAIEILVESPDRVKPPCKHAKAKGCGGCDFQFISPAAQRKFKSGIIKEQFARLAKMDIDVEVQALTIDGVEDGLGYRTRISMHVGRDGEVGFLGARSHELYAIDDCLIASPALDLPEVTKQRWASQDRVEVLTSSTGDRSVVLEKNEIVRVTDGPMLQTEVVEVVGEKFEYQVSIDSFWQGNKKAPEVFIARVLSELEPKSGDVALDLYGGVGLFAKPLAARGCTVELIETGASAIKDAKVNFANTGSVSIHQGDVAKYLPRLNKVDLIVLDPPRAGAGNDVVIQMAKLAPRAICYVSCDPASLARDTAYLAEAGYKLRSIAAFDAFPMTAHVECIATYIPVIS
;
A
#
# COMPACT_ATOMS: atom_id res chain seq x y z
N MET A 1 7.72 6.64 -76.42
CA MET A 1 6.74 7.47 -75.71
C MET A 1 6.17 6.60 -74.57
N SER A 2 6.68 6.83 -73.39
CA SER A 2 6.20 6.09 -72.20
C SER A 2 6.06 7.14 -71.09
N ALA A 3 4.82 7.35 -70.65
CA ALA A 3 4.47 8.31 -69.61
C ALA A 3 4.49 7.61 -68.25
N THR A 4 5.38 8.00 -67.40
CA THR A 4 5.49 7.55 -65.99
C THR A 4 4.53 8.38 -65.13
N GLY A 5 3.43 7.74 -64.67
CA GLY A 5 2.51 8.32 -63.68
C GLY A 5 3.15 8.32 -62.28
N ARG A 6 3.43 9.51 -61.73
CA ARG A 6 3.74 9.71 -60.32
C ARG A 6 2.48 9.67 -59.48
N SER A 7 2.34 8.61 -58.67
CA SER A 7 1.32 8.55 -57.62
C SER A 7 1.73 9.46 -56.47
N SER A 8 0.98 10.52 -56.24
CA SER A 8 1.13 11.40 -55.05
C SER A 8 0.52 10.69 -53.85
N LYS A 9 1.38 10.23 -52.93
CA LYS A 9 0.96 9.85 -51.57
C LYS A 9 0.53 11.10 -50.82
N THR A 10 -0.75 11.29 -50.67
CA THR A 10 -1.30 12.27 -49.72
C THR A 10 -0.99 11.84 -48.31
N ASN A 11 -0.03 12.54 -47.69
CA ASN A 11 0.19 12.49 -46.25
C ASN A 11 -1.03 13.10 -45.55
N GLN A 12 -1.90 12.28 -45.00
CA GLN A 12 -2.87 12.72 -44.01
C GLN A 12 -2.11 13.04 -42.72
N SER A 13 -1.72 14.29 -42.56
CA SER A 13 -1.35 14.86 -41.28
C SER A 13 -2.58 14.87 -40.39
N GLY A 14 -2.72 13.86 -39.52
CA GLY A 14 -3.74 13.85 -38.47
C GLY A 14 -3.57 15.15 -37.64
N SER A 15 -4.55 16.06 -37.72
CA SER A 15 -4.61 17.23 -36.86
C SER A 15 -4.57 16.73 -35.42
N LYS A 16 -3.57 17.15 -34.62
CA LYS A 16 -3.59 16.91 -33.19
C LYS A 16 -4.87 17.52 -32.64
N ALA A 17 -5.71 16.70 -32.02
CA ALA A 17 -6.92 17.16 -31.36
C ALA A 17 -6.61 18.32 -30.42
N ALA A 18 -7.51 19.29 -30.32
CA ALA A 18 -7.33 20.45 -29.46
C ALA A 18 -7.07 20.00 -28.00
N LYS A 19 -6.14 20.65 -27.33
CA LYS A 19 -5.80 20.32 -25.94
C LYS A 19 -6.99 20.67 -25.03
N LEU A 20 -7.40 19.72 -24.19
CA LEU A 20 -8.42 19.96 -23.18
C LEU A 20 -7.96 21.05 -22.20
N GLN A 21 -8.89 21.85 -21.70
CA GLN A 21 -8.61 22.97 -20.78
C GLN A 21 -9.07 22.63 -19.37
N VAL A 22 -8.37 23.13 -18.36
CA VAL A 22 -8.81 23.05 -16.96
C VAL A 22 -10.17 23.75 -16.81
N GLY A 23 -11.11 23.09 -16.13
CA GLY A 23 -12.51 23.54 -15.98
C GLY A 23 -13.44 23.05 -17.10
N GLN A 24 -12.92 22.61 -18.25
CA GLN A 24 -13.75 22.03 -19.33
C GLN A 24 -14.45 20.78 -18.82
N VAL A 25 -15.73 20.62 -19.19
CA VAL A 25 -16.54 19.43 -18.93
C VAL A 25 -16.64 18.61 -20.20
N VAL A 26 -16.35 17.32 -20.12
CA VAL A 26 -16.46 16.36 -21.21
C VAL A 26 -17.28 15.15 -20.77
N GLU A 27 -18.05 14.59 -21.71
CA GLU A 27 -18.74 13.33 -21.49
C GLU A 27 -17.82 12.20 -21.95
N VAL A 28 -17.61 11.20 -21.07
CA VAL A 28 -16.69 10.09 -21.32
C VAL A 28 -17.23 8.78 -20.73
N GLU A 29 -16.84 7.67 -21.36
CA GLU A 29 -17.04 6.33 -20.85
C GLU A 29 -15.75 5.85 -20.14
N ILE A 30 -15.89 5.23 -18.99
CA ILE A 30 -14.78 4.69 -18.19
C ILE A 30 -14.49 3.27 -18.63
N ALA A 31 -13.35 3.07 -19.27
CA ALA A 31 -12.97 1.79 -19.86
C ALA A 31 -12.29 0.82 -18.88
N SER A 32 -11.47 1.35 -17.95
CA SER A 32 -10.70 0.54 -17.01
C SER A 32 -10.37 1.32 -15.74
N MET A 33 -9.77 0.64 -14.75
CA MET A 33 -9.22 1.27 -13.54
C MET A 33 -7.69 1.26 -13.62
N ALA A 34 -7.06 2.41 -13.44
CA ALA A 34 -5.61 2.54 -13.41
C ALA A 34 -5.05 2.38 -11.99
N HIS A 35 -3.75 2.09 -11.90
CA HIS A 35 -2.98 2.19 -10.67
C HIS A 35 -3.20 3.56 -9.99
N GLY A 36 -3.45 3.55 -8.68
CA GLY A 36 -3.85 4.74 -7.93
C GLY A 36 -5.36 5.03 -7.95
N GLY A 37 -6.20 4.09 -8.45
CA GLY A 37 -7.65 4.12 -8.27
C GLY A 37 -8.42 5.12 -9.15
N HIS A 38 -7.87 5.46 -10.31
CA HIS A 38 -8.52 6.38 -11.25
C HIS A 38 -9.17 5.61 -12.40
N GLY A 39 -10.41 5.93 -12.74
CA GLY A 39 -11.03 5.49 -13.98
C GLY A 39 -10.26 6.02 -15.19
N VAL A 40 -10.09 5.21 -16.21
CA VAL A 40 -9.42 5.58 -17.46
C VAL A 40 -10.46 5.79 -18.54
N ALA A 41 -10.46 6.97 -19.13
CA ALA A 41 -11.29 7.34 -20.27
C ALA A 41 -10.44 7.89 -21.43
N ARG A 42 -11.06 7.96 -22.61
CA ARG A 42 -10.48 8.59 -23.80
C ARG A 42 -11.47 9.61 -24.37
N HIS A 43 -10.96 10.76 -24.75
CA HIS A 43 -11.74 11.80 -25.42
C HIS A 43 -10.85 12.49 -26.45
N ASP A 44 -11.25 12.50 -27.72
CA ASP A 44 -10.51 13.10 -28.84
C ASP A 44 -9.01 12.76 -28.85
N GLY A 45 -8.66 11.49 -28.60
CA GLY A 45 -7.28 11.02 -28.57
C GLY A 45 -6.52 11.29 -27.26
N TRP A 46 -7.10 12.04 -26.33
CA TRP A 46 -6.53 12.26 -24.99
C TRP A 46 -6.92 11.14 -24.04
N VAL A 47 -5.96 10.69 -23.21
CA VAL A 47 -6.23 9.85 -22.04
C VAL A 47 -6.64 10.74 -20.88
N ILE A 48 -7.72 10.41 -20.20
CA ILE A 48 -8.20 11.14 -19.03
C ILE A 48 -8.27 10.17 -17.85
N PHE A 49 -7.58 10.51 -16.77
CA PHE A 49 -7.71 9.81 -15.48
C PHE A 49 -8.81 10.51 -14.67
N VAL A 50 -9.91 9.81 -14.44
CA VAL A 50 -11.13 10.36 -13.83
C VAL A 50 -11.28 9.81 -12.42
N ARG A 51 -11.36 10.69 -11.41
CA ARG A 51 -11.72 10.31 -10.05
C ARG A 51 -13.22 10.18 -9.90
N TYR A 52 -13.65 9.43 -8.90
CA TYR A 52 -15.06 9.20 -8.54
C TYR A 52 -15.88 8.51 -9.63
N ALA A 53 -15.22 7.82 -10.52
CA ALA A 53 -15.83 7.03 -11.59
C ALA A 53 -15.20 5.64 -11.69
N ILE A 54 -15.99 4.66 -12.09
CA ILE A 54 -15.60 3.25 -12.19
C ILE A 54 -15.86 2.69 -13.57
N PRO A 55 -15.17 1.62 -13.99
CA PRO A 55 -15.37 1.00 -15.30
C PRO A 55 -16.83 0.65 -15.59
N GLY A 56 -17.24 0.89 -16.82
CA GLY A 56 -18.61 0.69 -17.29
C GLY A 56 -19.55 1.88 -17.08
N GLU A 57 -19.08 2.95 -16.44
CA GLU A 57 -19.87 4.17 -16.27
C GLU A 57 -19.68 5.14 -17.43
N ARG A 58 -20.74 5.88 -17.74
CA ARG A 58 -20.69 7.09 -18.57
C ARG A 58 -20.90 8.30 -17.66
N VAL A 59 -19.94 9.24 -17.72
CA VAL A 59 -19.88 10.35 -16.76
C VAL A 59 -19.61 11.68 -17.46
N LYS A 60 -20.06 12.78 -16.85
CA LYS A 60 -19.48 14.10 -17.11
C LYS A 60 -18.28 14.31 -16.22
N ALA A 61 -17.12 14.46 -16.83
CA ALA A 61 -15.86 14.70 -16.14
C ALA A 61 -15.41 16.15 -16.33
N GLN A 62 -15.16 16.86 -15.22
CA GLN A 62 -14.54 18.18 -15.25
C GLN A 62 -13.02 18.02 -15.19
N ILE A 63 -12.32 18.60 -16.16
CA ILE A 63 -10.86 18.54 -16.24
C ILE A 63 -10.26 19.37 -15.11
N THR A 64 -9.40 18.75 -14.30
CA THR A 64 -8.72 19.39 -13.15
C THR A 64 -7.27 19.68 -13.39
N SER A 65 -6.61 18.96 -14.31
CA SER A 65 -5.25 19.28 -14.77
C SER A 65 -4.97 18.70 -16.16
N THR A 66 -4.05 19.36 -16.88
CA THR A 66 -3.65 18.94 -18.24
C THR A 66 -2.14 18.77 -18.31
N GLY A 67 -1.70 17.59 -18.76
CA GLY A 67 -0.29 17.29 -19.03
C GLY A 67 0.06 17.33 -20.52
N SER A 68 1.21 16.77 -20.88
CA SER A 68 1.66 16.64 -22.28
C SER A 68 1.05 15.42 -22.98
N THR A 69 0.70 14.37 -22.24
CA THR A 69 0.24 13.07 -22.77
C THR A 69 -1.11 12.63 -22.20
N PHE A 70 -1.53 13.16 -21.06
CA PHE A 70 -2.80 12.83 -20.42
C PHE A 70 -3.38 14.03 -19.68
N CYS A 71 -4.67 13.96 -19.37
CA CYS A 71 -5.38 14.89 -18.51
C CYS A 71 -5.88 14.18 -17.24
N ARG A 72 -6.28 14.95 -16.24
CA ARG A 72 -6.98 14.47 -15.06
C ARG A 72 -8.30 15.19 -14.92
N GLY A 73 -9.30 14.51 -14.40
CA GLY A 73 -10.61 15.07 -14.16
C GLY A 73 -11.31 14.42 -12.99
N ASP A 74 -12.39 15.04 -12.56
CA ASP A 74 -13.28 14.51 -11.54
C ASP A 74 -14.66 14.30 -12.17
N ALA A 75 -15.27 13.13 -11.93
CA ALA A 75 -16.66 12.91 -12.30
C ALA A 75 -17.54 13.83 -11.46
N ILE A 76 -18.30 14.70 -12.14
CA ILE A 76 -19.23 15.64 -11.51
C ILE A 76 -20.69 15.20 -11.63
N GLU A 77 -20.96 14.30 -12.58
CA GLU A 77 -22.30 13.71 -12.80
C GLU A 77 -22.12 12.30 -13.39
N ILE A 78 -22.84 11.34 -12.84
CA ILE A 78 -22.89 9.97 -13.37
C ILE A 78 -24.13 9.86 -14.25
N LEU A 79 -23.94 9.64 -15.55
CA LEU A 79 -25.02 9.54 -16.54
C LEU A 79 -25.56 8.12 -16.67
N VAL A 80 -24.66 7.13 -16.55
CA VAL A 80 -25.00 5.71 -16.52
C VAL A 80 -24.17 5.08 -15.40
N GLU A 81 -24.85 4.53 -14.42
CA GLU A 81 -24.20 3.89 -13.27
C GLU A 81 -23.77 2.46 -13.59
N SER A 82 -22.61 2.06 -13.04
CA SER A 82 -22.19 0.66 -12.98
C SER A 82 -22.99 -0.09 -11.90
N PRO A 83 -23.31 -1.38 -12.06
CA PRO A 83 -23.89 -2.20 -10.99
C PRO A 83 -22.97 -2.33 -9.75
N ASP A 84 -21.70 -2.05 -9.92
CA ASP A 84 -20.69 -2.08 -8.84
C ASP A 84 -20.67 -0.80 -7.99
N ARG A 85 -21.42 0.25 -8.40
CA ARG A 85 -21.53 1.50 -7.65
C ARG A 85 -22.46 1.33 -6.45
N VAL A 86 -22.02 1.87 -5.31
CA VAL A 86 -22.81 1.91 -4.08
C VAL A 86 -22.82 3.32 -3.50
N LYS A 87 -23.82 3.61 -2.64
CA LYS A 87 -23.80 4.84 -1.86
C LYS A 87 -22.67 4.73 -0.82
N PRO A 88 -21.73 5.71 -0.76
CA PRO A 88 -20.69 5.72 0.27
C PRO A 88 -21.31 5.62 1.68
N PRO A 89 -20.83 4.70 2.53
CA PRO A 89 -21.30 4.62 3.91
C PRO A 89 -20.85 5.83 4.74
N CYS A 90 -19.67 6.39 4.43
CA CYS A 90 -19.13 7.56 5.12
C CYS A 90 -19.67 8.87 4.52
N LYS A 91 -20.29 9.71 5.36
CA LYS A 91 -20.80 11.03 4.96
C LYS A 91 -19.73 12.02 4.49
N HIS A 92 -18.46 11.77 4.86
CA HIS A 92 -17.31 12.58 4.48
C HIS A 92 -16.70 12.16 3.13
N ALA A 93 -17.04 10.96 2.62
CA ALA A 93 -16.53 10.44 1.33
C ALA A 93 -17.35 11.01 0.16
N LYS A 94 -17.03 12.23 -0.23
CA LYS A 94 -17.67 12.97 -1.34
C LYS A 94 -16.64 13.82 -2.08
N ALA A 95 -16.99 14.26 -3.28
CA ALA A 95 -16.19 15.23 -4.03
C ALA A 95 -15.93 16.49 -3.17
N LYS A 96 -14.68 16.94 -3.12
CA LYS A 96 -14.20 18.02 -2.24
C LYS A 96 -14.42 17.78 -0.74
N GLY A 97 -14.61 16.54 -0.34
CA GLY A 97 -14.67 16.10 1.06
C GLY A 97 -13.33 15.51 1.53
N CYS A 98 -13.44 14.63 2.53
CA CYS A 98 -12.28 13.89 3.06
C CYS A 98 -11.55 13.11 1.96
N GLY A 99 -10.23 13.28 1.85
CA GLY A 99 -9.37 12.61 0.88
C GLY A 99 -8.82 11.25 1.34
N GLY A 100 -9.28 10.73 2.47
CA GLY A 100 -8.73 9.50 3.07
C GLY A 100 -9.17 8.19 2.40
N CYS A 101 -10.24 8.22 1.59
CA CYS A 101 -10.78 7.03 0.93
C CYS A 101 -11.10 7.29 -0.53
N ASP A 102 -10.55 6.47 -1.43
CA ASP A 102 -10.75 6.60 -2.88
C ASP A 102 -11.93 5.77 -3.40
N PHE A 103 -12.35 4.71 -2.69
CA PHE A 103 -13.22 3.64 -3.18
C PHE A 103 -14.53 3.47 -2.40
N GLN A 104 -14.91 4.39 -1.54
CA GLN A 104 -16.15 4.28 -0.74
C GLN A 104 -17.43 4.14 -1.58
N PHE A 105 -17.40 4.56 -2.84
CA PHE A 105 -18.53 4.47 -3.78
C PHE A 105 -18.52 3.18 -4.61
N ILE A 106 -17.63 2.24 -4.31
CA ILE A 106 -17.46 0.95 -4.99
C ILE A 106 -17.79 -0.17 -4.01
N SER A 107 -18.55 -1.18 -4.43
CA SER A 107 -18.83 -2.35 -3.57
C SER A 107 -17.54 -3.08 -3.17
N PRO A 108 -17.42 -3.64 -1.95
CA PRO A 108 -16.18 -4.28 -1.51
C PRO A 108 -15.68 -5.40 -2.43
N ALA A 109 -16.58 -6.19 -3.01
CA ALA A 109 -16.21 -7.21 -3.99
C ALA A 109 -15.62 -6.60 -5.27
N ALA A 110 -16.21 -5.51 -5.78
CA ALA A 110 -15.71 -4.82 -6.95
C ALA A 110 -14.38 -4.09 -6.68
N GLN A 111 -14.17 -3.53 -5.48
CA GLN A 111 -12.88 -2.98 -5.07
C GLN A 111 -11.77 -4.02 -5.25
N ARG A 112 -11.97 -5.24 -4.74
CA ARG A 112 -11.00 -6.34 -4.86
C ARG A 112 -10.78 -6.76 -6.32
N LYS A 113 -11.84 -6.83 -7.12
CA LYS A 113 -11.77 -7.11 -8.56
C LYS A 113 -10.93 -6.07 -9.31
N PHE A 114 -11.13 -4.78 -9.04
CA PHE A 114 -10.34 -3.71 -9.66
C PHE A 114 -8.89 -3.73 -9.20
N LYS A 115 -8.62 -3.98 -7.92
CA LYS A 115 -7.25 -4.15 -7.39
C LYS A 115 -6.54 -5.34 -8.06
N SER A 116 -7.22 -6.48 -8.24
CA SER A 116 -6.71 -7.63 -9.01
C SER A 116 -6.34 -7.22 -10.45
N GLY A 117 -7.22 -6.51 -11.16
CA GLY A 117 -6.96 -6.01 -12.50
C GLY A 117 -5.73 -5.09 -12.58
N ILE A 118 -5.56 -4.21 -11.58
CA ILE A 118 -4.39 -3.32 -11.48
C ILE A 118 -3.10 -4.14 -11.32
N ILE A 119 -3.09 -5.15 -10.43
CA ILE A 119 -1.90 -6.00 -10.23
C ILE A 119 -1.53 -6.69 -11.54
N LYS A 120 -2.50 -7.34 -12.21
CA LYS A 120 -2.31 -8.03 -13.50
C LYS A 120 -1.74 -7.09 -14.56
N GLU A 121 -2.29 -5.87 -14.69
CA GLU A 121 -1.80 -4.85 -15.63
C GLU A 121 -0.36 -4.44 -15.34
N GLN A 122 0.01 -4.22 -14.06
CA GLN A 122 1.37 -3.85 -13.71
C GLN A 122 2.36 -4.96 -14.05
N PHE A 123 2.04 -6.22 -13.73
CA PHE A 123 2.89 -7.36 -14.07
C PHE A 123 3.03 -7.55 -15.59
N ALA A 124 1.95 -7.48 -16.35
CA ALA A 124 1.99 -7.55 -17.80
C ALA A 124 2.86 -6.44 -18.42
N ARG A 125 2.74 -5.22 -17.89
CA ARG A 125 3.44 -4.05 -18.41
C ARG A 125 4.92 -4.01 -18.02
N LEU A 126 5.25 -4.27 -16.76
CA LEU A 126 6.59 -4.05 -16.20
C LEU A 126 7.41 -5.32 -16.11
N ALA A 127 6.84 -6.43 -15.68
CA ALA A 127 7.49 -7.72 -15.59
C ALA A 127 7.38 -8.56 -16.88
N LYS A 128 6.52 -8.15 -17.84
CA LYS A 128 6.21 -8.93 -19.05
C LYS A 128 5.65 -10.32 -18.72
N MET A 129 4.93 -10.42 -17.62
CA MET A 129 4.34 -11.65 -17.11
C MET A 129 2.83 -11.54 -17.08
N ASP A 130 2.15 -12.56 -17.60
CA ASP A 130 0.73 -12.77 -17.38
C ASP A 130 0.57 -13.59 -16.10
N ILE A 131 -0.14 -13.01 -15.11
CA ILE A 131 -0.36 -13.64 -13.82
C ILE A 131 -1.85 -13.71 -13.53
N ASP A 132 -2.26 -14.74 -12.83
CA ASP A 132 -3.60 -14.82 -12.25
C ASP A 132 -3.52 -14.63 -10.73
N VAL A 133 -4.20 -13.61 -10.21
CA VAL A 133 -4.22 -13.26 -8.79
C VAL A 133 -5.59 -12.73 -8.42
N GLU A 134 -6.14 -13.24 -7.34
CA GLU A 134 -7.33 -12.70 -6.70
C GLU A 134 -6.95 -11.96 -5.43
N VAL A 135 -7.61 -10.82 -5.17
CA VAL A 135 -7.40 -10.06 -3.95
C VAL A 135 -8.33 -10.59 -2.86
N GLN A 136 -7.74 -11.13 -1.80
CA GLN A 136 -8.45 -11.69 -0.65
C GLN A 136 -8.89 -10.59 0.31
N ALA A 137 -10.09 -10.70 0.85
CA ALA A 137 -10.54 -9.82 1.93
C ALA A 137 -9.78 -10.15 3.24
N LEU A 138 -9.42 -9.12 3.99
CA LEU A 138 -9.07 -9.27 5.39
C LEU A 138 -10.31 -8.97 6.22
N THR A 139 -11.01 -10.02 6.65
CA THR A 139 -12.24 -9.87 7.42
C THR A 139 -11.94 -9.47 8.86
N ILE A 140 -12.73 -8.53 9.36
CA ILE A 140 -12.69 -8.09 10.75
C ILE A 140 -13.92 -8.67 11.44
N ASP A 141 -13.70 -9.51 12.47
CA ASP A 141 -14.75 -10.18 13.22
C ASP A 141 -15.77 -10.93 12.31
N GLY A 142 -15.27 -11.49 11.18
CA GLY A 142 -16.08 -12.20 10.20
C GLY A 142 -16.87 -11.32 9.23
N VAL A 143 -16.69 -9.98 9.28
CA VAL A 143 -17.37 -9.03 8.40
C VAL A 143 -16.44 -8.55 7.28
N GLU A 144 -16.97 -8.49 6.05
CA GLU A 144 -16.24 -8.05 4.85
C GLU A 144 -16.70 -6.66 4.35
N ASP A 145 -17.21 -5.79 5.22
CA ASP A 145 -17.67 -4.46 4.83
C ASP A 145 -16.55 -3.45 4.58
N GLY A 146 -15.31 -3.81 4.95
CA GLY A 146 -14.13 -2.95 4.78
C GLY A 146 -14.05 -1.80 5.77
N LEU A 147 -14.74 -1.89 6.90
CA LEU A 147 -14.79 -0.87 7.95
C LEU A 147 -14.06 -1.35 9.23
N GLY A 148 -13.76 -0.42 10.14
CA GLY A 148 -13.25 -0.72 11.47
C GLY A 148 -11.89 -1.42 11.55
N TYR A 149 -11.11 -1.44 10.47
CA TYR A 149 -9.88 -2.20 10.40
C TYR A 149 -8.64 -1.44 10.87
N ARG A 150 -8.67 -0.10 10.76
CA ARG A 150 -7.46 0.74 10.87
C ARG A 150 -7.16 1.06 12.32
N THR A 151 -5.95 0.66 12.76
CA THR A 151 -5.50 0.79 14.14
C THR A 151 -4.73 2.08 14.43
N ARG A 152 -4.45 2.88 13.40
CA ARG A 152 -3.68 4.13 13.52
C ARG A 152 -4.26 5.20 12.58
N ILE A 153 -4.62 6.35 13.14
CA ILE A 153 -5.17 7.50 12.41
C ILE A 153 -4.38 8.75 12.80
N SER A 154 -3.80 9.41 11.79
CA SER A 154 -3.13 10.70 11.96
C SER A 154 -3.94 11.80 11.26
N MET A 155 -4.37 12.80 12.00
CA MET A 155 -5.22 13.90 11.58
C MET A 155 -4.44 15.22 11.61
N HIS A 156 -4.65 16.07 10.62
CA HIS A 156 -4.16 17.45 10.65
C HIS A 156 -5.02 18.31 11.56
N VAL A 157 -4.41 19.36 12.13
CA VAL A 157 -5.10 20.34 12.97
C VAL A 157 -5.33 21.62 12.17
N GLY A 158 -6.57 22.11 12.17
CA GLY A 158 -6.96 23.37 11.54
C GLY A 158 -6.67 24.59 12.43
N ARG A 159 -6.94 25.78 11.89
CA ARG A 159 -6.68 27.06 12.56
C ARG A 159 -7.42 27.22 13.88
N ASP A 160 -8.64 26.69 13.95
CA ASP A 160 -9.50 26.79 15.13
C ASP A 160 -9.35 25.56 16.06
N GLY A 161 -8.33 24.73 15.80
CA GLY A 161 -8.01 23.53 16.57
C GLY A 161 -8.89 22.32 16.26
N GLU A 162 -9.72 22.39 15.21
CA GLU A 162 -10.45 21.23 14.69
C GLU A 162 -9.49 20.24 14.03
N VAL A 163 -9.85 18.96 14.04
CA VAL A 163 -9.04 17.90 13.40
C VAL A 163 -9.72 17.32 12.18
N GLY A 164 -8.92 16.86 11.22
CA GLY A 164 -9.45 16.28 10.01
C GLY A 164 -8.37 15.78 9.05
N PHE A 165 -8.81 15.48 7.83
CA PHE A 165 -7.92 15.06 6.74
C PHE A 165 -7.88 16.11 5.65
N LEU A 166 -6.77 16.15 4.92
CA LEU A 166 -6.69 16.98 3.72
C LEU A 166 -7.63 16.44 2.65
N GLY A 167 -8.25 17.33 1.91
CA GLY A 167 -9.01 16.96 0.72
C GLY A 167 -8.12 16.29 -0.33
N ALA A 168 -8.68 15.45 -1.19
CA ALA A 168 -7.91 14.74 -2.21
C ALA A 168 -7.16 15.73 -3.11
N ARG A 169 -5.81 15.67 -3.10
CA ARG A 169 -4.90 16.59 -3.81
C ARG A 169 -5.13 18.06 -3.46
N SER A 170 -5.49 18.34 -2.23
CA SER A 170 -5.71 19.67 -1.69
C SER A 170 -4.90 19.82 -0.40
N HIS A 171 -4.58 21.07 -0.06
CA HIS A 171 -4.05 21.43 1.25
C HIS A 171 -5.14 21.96 2.19
N GLU A 172 -6.39 21.94 1.72
CA GLU A 172 -7.54 22.34 2.55
C GLU A 172 -7.90 21.23 3.52
N LEU A 173 -8.01 21.57 4.78
CA LEU A 173 -8.46 20.66 5.82
C LEU A 173 -9.97 20.42 5.68
N TYR A 174 -10.35 19.18 5.65
CA TYR A 174 -11.73 18.73 5.79
C TYR A 174 -11.93 18.16 7.19
N ALA A 175 -12.56 18.93 8.06
CA ALA A 175 -12.83 18.52 9.44
C ALA A 175 -13.76 17.29 9.46
N ILE A 176 -13.48 16.35 10.35
CA ILE A 176 -14.28 15.14 10.56
C ILE A 176 -14.77 15.06 12.00
N ASP A 177 -15.83 14.33 12.22
CA ASP A 177 -16.33 13.97 13.54
C ASP A 177 -16.09 12.48 13.86
N ASP A 178 -15.89 11.66 12.85
CA ASP A 178 -15.57 10.23 12.96
C ASP A 178 -14.96 9.70 11.64
N CYS A 179 -14.41 8.48 11.69
CA CYS A 179 -13.84 7.79 10.53
C CYS A 179 -14.24 6.31 10.53
N LEU A 180 -15.11 5.91 9.62
CA LEU A 180 -15.67 4.54 9.60
C LEU A 180 -14.65 3.42 9.34
N ILE A 181 -13.51 3.72 8.70
CA ILE A 181 -12.44 2.72 8.53
C ILE A 181 -11.57 2.57 9.78
N ALA A 182 -11.65 3.50 10.72
CA ALA A 182 -10.93 3.44 11.99
C ALA A 182 -11.52 2.35 12.89
N SER A 183 -10.63 1.63 13.60
CA SER A 183 -11.07 0.72 14.66
C SER A 183 -11.91 1.47 15.71
N PRO A 184 -13.03 0.93 16.16
CA PRO A 184 -13.80 1.55 17.23
C PRO A 184 -12.97 1.80 18.51
N ALA A 185 -11.93 1.00 18.75
CA ALA A 185 -11.03 1.16 19.90
C ALA A 185 -10.21 2.47 19.87
N LEU A 186 -10.13 3.16 18.73
CA LEU A 186 -9.51 4.49 18.65
C LEU A 186 -10.34 5.58 19.30
N ASP A 187 -11.66 5.38 19.42
CA ASP A 187 -12.63 6.37 19.97
C ASP A 187 -12.38 7.78 19.38
N LEU A 188 -12.38 7.88 18.06
CA LEU A 188 -12.13 9.14 17.37
C LEU A 188 -13.14 10.25 17.74
N PRO A 189 -14.44 9.96 17.98
CA PRO A 189 -15.37 10.97 18.43
C PRO A 189 -14.96 11.71 19.70
N GLU A 190 -14.26 11.06 20.64
CA GLU A 190 -13.71 11.74 21.83
C GLU A 190 -12.64 12.77 21.45
N VAL A 191 -11.77 12.41 20.51
CA VAL A 191 -10.67 13.26 20.04
C VAL A 191 -11.16 14.41 19.17
N THR A 192 -12.09 14.14 18.26
CA THR A 192 -12.61 15.15 17.32
C THR A 192 -13.50 16.21 17.98
N LYS A 193 -14.10 15.93 19.14
CA LYS A 193 -14.84 16.91 19.95
C LYS A 193 -13.95 17.94 20.62
N GLN A 194 -12.68 17.61 20.83
CA GLN A 194 -11.72 18.50 21.47
C GLN A 194 -11.16 19.53 20.48
N ARG A 195 -10.56 20.60 21.03
CA ARG A 195 -9.82 21.60 20.26
C ARG A 195 -8.33 21.49 20.54
N TRP A 196 -7.58 21.26 19.49
CA TRP A 196 -6.13 20.97 19.54
C TRP A 196 -5.30 22.17 19.07
N ALA A 197 -5.70 23.37 19.43
CA ALA A 197 -5.02 24.60 19.03
C ALA A 197 -3.51 24.53 19.24
N SER A 198 -2.74 25.10 18.32
CA SER A 198 -1.28 25.12 18.31
C SER A 198 -0.59 23.76 18.10
N GLN A 199 -1.29 22.71 17.69
CA GLN A 199 -0.69 21.47 17.23
C GLN A 199 -0.69 21.42 15.69
N ASP A 200 0.20 20.60 15.10
CA ASP A 200 0.22 20.36 13.66
C ASP A 200 -0.59 19.12 13.31
N ARG A 201 -0.49 18.09 14.17
CA ARG A 201 -1.20 16.82 14.03
C ARG A 201 -1.65 16.25 15.37
N VAL A 202 -2.72 15.48 15.30
CA VAL A 202 -3.18 14.58 16.35
C VAL A 202 -3.24 13.19 15.78
N GLU A 203 -2.53 12.26 16.39
CA GLU A 203 -2.53 10.87 16.01
C GLU A 203 -3.13 10.02 17.11
N VAL A 204 -3.94 9.03 16.74
CA VAL A 204 -4.52 8.07 17.68
C VAL A 204 -4.14 6.67 17.22
N LEU A 205 -3.66 5.88 18.17
CA LEU A 205 -3.23 4.50 17.94
C LEU A 205 -3.93 3.58 18.93
N THR A 206 -4.17 2.34 18.51
CA THR A 206 -4.60 1.26 19.40
C THR A 206 -3.85 -0.02 19.06
N SER A 207 -3.51 -0.79 20.10
CA SER A 207 -2.87 -2.10 19.95
C SER A 207 -3.87 -3.25 19.97
N SER A 208 -3.40 -4.45 19.67
CA SER A 208 -4.17 -5.70 19.75
C SER A 208 -4.51 -6.09 21.20
N THR A 209 -3.80 -5.55 22.19
CA THR A 209 -4.05 -5.77 23.64
C THR A 209 -5.01 -4.76 24.23
N GLY A 210 -5.42 -3.73 23.45
CA GLY A 210 -6.35 -2.70 23.88
C GLY A 210 -5.70 -1.43 24.40
N ASP A 211 -4.36 -1.30 24.34
CA ASP A 211 -3.70 -0.03 24.61
C ASP A 211 -4.20 1.01 23.59
N ARG A 212 -4.48 2.21 24.09
CA ARG A 212 -4.84 3.37 23.25
C ARG A 212 -3.91 4.53 23.59
N SER A 213 -3.40 5.22 22.58
CA SER A 213 -2.54 6.38 22.79
C SER A 213 -3.00 7.54 21.93
N VAL A 214 -3.00 8.75 22.51
CA VAL A 214 -3.21 10.01 21.80
C VAL A 214 -1.90 10.78 21.77
N VAL A 215 -1.44 11.09 20.57
CA VAL A 215 -0.14 11.66 20.28
C VAL A 215 -0.32 13.00 19.59
N LEU A 216 0.37 14.01 20.08
CA LEU A 216 0.41 15.35 19.49
C LEU A 216 1.76 15.56 18.81
N GLU A 217 1.72 16.15 17.62
CA GLU A 217 2.91 16.61 16.92
C GLU A 217 2.86 18.12 16.74
N LYS A 218 3.97 18.79 17.06
CA LYS A 218 4.18 20.20 16.80
C LYS A 218 5.64 20.47 16.44
N ASN A 219 5.89 21.06 15.26
CA ASN A 219 7.25 21.34 14.76
C ASN A 219 8.14 20.08 14.84
N GLU A 220 7.62 18.93 14.41
CA GLU A 220 8.30 17.62 14.46
C GLU A 220 8.56 17.08 15.90
N ILE A 221 8.11 17.78 16.93
CA ILE A 221 8.19 17.30 18.32
C ILE A 221 6.92 16.50 18.63
N VAL A 222 7.13 15.24 18.98
CA VAL A 222 6.07 14.28 19.30
C VAL A 222 5.91 14.15 20.80
N ARG A 223 4.67 14.18 21.30
CA ARG A 223 4.32 14.03 22.71
C ARG A 223 3.07 13.20 22.89
N VAL A 224 3.12 12.20 23.75
CA VAL A 224 1.94 11.48 24.20
C VAL A 224 1.20 12.30 25.25
N THR A 225 -0.11 12.46 25.08
CA THR A 225 -0.99 13.15 26.04
C THR A 225 -1.88 12.18 26.80
N ASP A 226 -2.12 11.02 26.21
CA ASP A 226 -2.92 9.96 26.81
C ASP A 226 -2.38 8.60 26.36
N GLY A 227 -2.31 7.63 27.26
CA GLY A 227 -1.86 6.27 27.00
C GLY A 227 -0.35 6.05 27.00
N PRO A 228 0.13 4.84 26.69
CA PRO A 228 1.54 4.48 26.74
C PRO A 228 2.33 4.96 25.50
N MET A 229 3.62 5.24 25.68
CA MET A 229 4.57 5.48 24.58
C MET A 229 5.00 4.19 23.86
N LEU A 230 4.89 3.06 24.53
CA LEU A 230 5.25 1.74 24.06
C LEU A 230 4.01 0.85 24.18
N GLN A 231 3.48 0.40 23.06
CA GLN A 231 2.31 -0.45 23.00
C GLN A 231 2.71 -1.92 22.87
N THR A 232 1.89 -2.81 23.42
CA THR A 232 2.07 -4.26 23.26
C THR A 232 1.16 -4.76 22.14
N GLU A 233 1.74 -5.42 21.16
CA GLU A 233 1.01 -6.12 20.09
C GLU A 233 1.17 -7.63 20.28
N VAL A 234 0.07 -8.35 20.19
CA VAL A 234 0.05 -9.81 20.22
C VAL A 234 -0.57 -10.32 18.91
N VAL A 235 0.20 -11.13 18.19
CA VAL A 235 -0.23 -11.75 16.93
C VAL A 235 -0.30 -13.26 17.14
N GLU A 236 -1.47 -13.85 16.88
CA GLU A 236 -1.67 -15.28 16.98
C GLU A 236 -1.70 -15.92 15.58
N VAL A 237 -0.80 -16.86 15.33
CA VAL A 237 -0.66 -17.55 14.05
C VAL A 237 -0.61 -19.06 14.30
N VAL A 238 -1.63 -19.79 13.81
CA VAL A 238 -1.73 -21.26 13.93
C VAL A 238 -1.53 -21.74 15.39
N GLY A 239 -2.12 -21.02 16.35
CA GLY A 239 -2.07 -21.34 17.77
C GLY A 239 -0.79 -20.90 18.50
N GLU A 240 0.16 -20.31 17.81
CA GLU A 240 1.34 -19.68 18.43
C GLU A 240 1.12 -18.18 18.60
N LYS A 241 1.59 -17.64 19.73
CA LYS A 241 1.49 -16.20 20.04
C LYS A 241 2.85 -15.54 19.97
N PHE A 242 2.91 -14.44 19.23
CA PHE A 242 4.07 -13.60 19.11
C PHE A 242 3.75 -12.23 19.71
N GLU A 243 4.50 -11.84 20.73
CA GLU A 243 4.35 -10.55 21.40
C GLU A 243 5.42 -9.59 20.89
N TYR A 244 5.02 -8.34 20.60
CA TYR A 244 5.90 -7.27 20.14
C TYR A 244 5.68 -6.02 20.98
N GLN A 245 6.77 -5.35 21.33
CA GLN A 245 6.77 -3.99 21.86
C GLN A 245 6.96 -3.04 20.69
N VAL A 246 6.06 -2.07 20.54
CA VAL A 246 6.01 -1.15 19.41
C VAL A 246 5.86 0.28 19.94
N SER A 247 6.86 1.11 19.76
CA SER A 247 6.79 2.52 20.10
C SER A 247 5.82 3.27 19.19
N ILE A 248 5.24 4.35 19.71
CA ILE A 248 4.27 5.17 18.95
C ILE A 248 4.83 5.76 17.65
N ASP A 249 6.14 5.95 17.55
CA ASP A 249 6.87 6.44 16.38
C ASP A 249 7.45 5.33 15.50
N SER A 250 7.28 4.06 15.88
CA SER A 250 7.62 2.92 15.05
C SER A 250 6.48 2.54 14.12
N PHE A 251 6.84 1.99 12.96
CA PHE A 251 5.83 1.43 12.04
C PHE A 251 5.25 0.13 12.59
N TRP A 252 3.94 0.00 12.46
CA TRP A 252 3.20 -1.25 12.62
C TRP A 252 2.11 -1.34 11.55
N GLN A 253 1.68 -2.54 11.20
CA GLN A 253 0.67 -2.75 10.16
C GLN A 253 -0.65 -2.06 10.53
N GLY A 254 -1.12 -1.19 9.62
CA GLY A 254 -2.29 -0.33 9.89
C GLY A 254 -3.65 -1.06 9.88
N ASN A 255 -3.70 -2.32 9.43
CA ASN A 255 -4.87 -3.18 9.52
C ASN A 255 -4.65 -4.22 10.60
N LYS A 256 -5.56 -4.28 11.59
CA LYS A 256 -5.43 -5.17 12.75
C LYS A 256 -5.28 -6.67 12.40
N LYS A 257 -5.71 -7.09 11.20
CA LYS A 257 -5.62 -8.49 10.73
C LYS A 257 -4.39 -8.78 9.88
N ALA A 258 -3.74 -7.75 9.36
CA ALA A 258 -2.60 -7.91 8.45
C ALA A 258 -1.41 -8.64 9.08
N PRO A 259 -0.98 -8.37 10.32
CA PRO A 259 0.15 -9.07 10.92
C PRO A 259 -0.01 -10.58 10.93
N GLU A 260 -1.17 -11.08 11.35
CA GLU A 260 -1.48 -12.51 11.40
C GLU A 260 -1.42 -13.16 10.01
N VAL A 261 -2.13 -12.55 9.04
CA VAL A 261 -2.23 -13.10 7.68
C VAL A 261 -0.87 -13.06 6.98
N PHE A 262 -0.11 -11.98 7.17
CA PHE A 262 1.20 -11.83 6.53
C PHE A 262 2.22 -12.81 7.11
N ILE A 263 2.30 -12.96 8.43
CA ILE A 263 3.16 -13.96 9.06
C ILE A 263 2.79 -15.37 8.59
N ALA A 264 1.51 -15.73 8.62
CA ALA A 264 1.06 -17.04 8.18
C ALA A 264 1.47 -17.32 6.72
N ARG A 265 1.29 -16.34 5.84
CA ARG A 265 1.68 -16.46 4.43
C ARG A 265 3.18 -16.56 4.26
N VAL A 266 3.96 -15.71 4.89
CA VAL A 266 5.44 -15.73 4.82
C VAL A 266 6.00 -17.07 5.30
N LEU A 267 5.53 -17.57 6.45
CA LEU A 267 5.96 -18.89 6.96
C LEU A 267 5.61 -20.03 6.01
N SER A 268 4.39 -20.03 5.45
CA SER A 268 3.98 -21.07 4.50
C SER A 268 4.77 -21.05 3.18
N GLU A 269 5.20 -19.87 2.75
CA GLU A 269 5.96 -19.69 1.51
C GLU A 269 7.46 -19.97 1.67
N LEU A 270 8.05 -19.55 2.78
CA LEU A 270 9.48 -19.75 3.01
C LEU A 270 9.81 -21.16 3.51
N GLU A 271 8.85 -21.83 4.16
CA GLU A 271 9.04 -23.16 4.77
C GLU A 271 10.33 -23.23 5.60
N PRO A 272 10.48 -22.35 6.63
CA PRO A 272 11.70 -22.26 7.41
C PRO A 272 12.01 -23.55 8.16
N LYS A 273 13.28 -23.94 8.18
CA LYS A 273 13.78 -25.14 8.88
C LYS A 273 14.74 -24.73 9.97
N SER A 274 14.80 -25.53 11.03
CA SER A 274 15.80 -25.34 12.08
C SER A 274 17.22 -25.36 11.48
N GLY A 275 18.01 -24.34 11.80
CA GLY A 275 19.35 -24.14 11.28
C GLY A 275 19.44 -23.30 10.00
N ASP A 276 18.33 -22.93 9.35
CA ASP A 276 18.34 -21.99 8.24
C ASP A 276 18.89 -20.63 8.70
N VAL A 277 19.63 -19.96 7.82
CA VAL A 277 20.00 -18.54 7.95
C VAL A 277 19.00 -17.70 7.17
N ALA A 278 18.28 -16.82 7.86
CA ALA A 278 17.24 -15.98 7.28
C ALA A 278 17.58 -14.49 7.39
N LEU A 279 17.20 -13.70 6.37
CA LEU A 279 17.24 -12.24 6.43
C LEU A 279 15.81 -11.70 6.57
N ASP A 280 15.65 -10.72 7.47
CA ASP A 280 14.46 -9.85 7.55
C ASP A 280 14.91 -8.43 7.16
N LEU A 281 14.67 -8.07 5.89
CA LEU A 281 15.09 -6.80 5.31
C LEU A 281 13.98 -5.77 5.42
N TYR A 282 14.30 -4.56 5.85
CA TYR A 282 13.33 -3.54 6.25
C TYR A 282 12.46 -4.05 7.42
N GLY A 283 13.12 -4.78 8.35
CA GLY A 283 12.46 -5.64 9.33
C GLY A 283 11.65 -4.91 10.41
N GLY A 284 11.73 -3.58 10.48
CA GLY A 284 11.01 -2.79 11.48
C GLY A 284 11.30 -3.27 12.91
N VAL A 285 10.23 -3.51 13.65
CA VAL A 285 10.30 -4.04 15.02
C VAL A 285 10.50 -5.56 15.09
N GLY A 286 10.59 -6.24 13.91
CA GLY A 286 10.85 -7.67 13.79
C GLY A 286 9.61 -8.53 13.55
N LEU A 287 8.60 -8.01 12.80
CA LEU A 287 7.35 -8.74 12.54
C LEU A 287 7.60 -10.14 11.97
N PHE A 288 8.53 -10.30 11.03
CA PHE A 288 8.85 -11.57 10.40
C PHE A 288 10.04 -12.27 11.07
N ALA A 289 10.99 -11.53 11.63
CA ALA A 289 12.14 -12.10 12.34
C ALA A 289 11.74 -12.98 13.51
N LYS A 290 10.73 -12.58 14.29
CA LYS A 290 10.30 -13.34 15.48
C LYS A 290 9.75 -14.73 15.14
N PRO A 291 8.79 -14.89 14.22
CA PRO A 291 8.31 -16.22 13.85
C PRO A 291 9.36 -17.07 13.11
N LEU A 292 10.30 -16.47 12.36
CA LEU A 292 11.43 -17.21 11.76
C LEU A 292 12.38 -17.76 12.84
N ALA A 293 12.73 -16.94 13.84
CA ALA A 293 13.55 -17.38 14.97
C ALA A 293 12.85 -18.49 15.79
N ALA A 294 11.53 -18.41 15.98
CA ALA A 294 10.75 -19.46 16.62
C ALA A 294 10.76 -20.80 15.86
N ARG A 295 11.00 -20.78 14.56
CA ARG A 295 11.21 -22.00 13.72
C ARG A 295 12.65 -22.52 13.78
N GLY A 296 13.52 -21.92 14.61
CA GLY A 296 14.93 -22.32 14.77
C GLY A 296 15.88 -21.73 13.74
N CYS A 297 15.47 -20.68 13.02
CA CYS A 297 16.36 -19.94 12.14
C CYS A 297 17.32 -19.05 12.93
N THR A 298 18.53 -18.84 12.38
CA THR A 298 19.36 -17.67 12.73
C THR A 298 18.95 -16.52 11.83
N VAL A 299 18.56 -15.38 12.41
CA VAL A 299 18.00 -14.27 11.67
C VAL A 299 18.88 -13.03 11.73
N GLU A 300 19.18 -12.44 10.61
CA GLU A 300 19.80 -11.11 10.48
C GLU A 300 18.69 -10.11 10.12
N LEU A 301 18.34 -9.22 11.04
CA LEU A 301 17.35 -8.16 10.86
C LEU A 301 18.06 -6.86 10.49
N ILE A 302 17.72 -6.27 9.34
CA ILE A 302 18.29 -5.01 8.86
C ILE A 302 17.18 -3.95 8.75
N GLU A 303 17.39 -2.81 9.44
CA GLU A 303 16.45 -1.71 9.52
C GLU A 303 17.19 -0.36 9.63
N THR A 304 16.62 0.71 9.04
CA THR A 304 17.20 2.06 9.10
C THR A 304 16.64 2.89 10.26
N GLY A 305 15.38 2.67 10.62
CA GLY A 305 14.62 3.44 11.61
C GLY A 305 15.16 3.25 13.04
N ALA A 306 15.62 4.34 13.66
CA ALA A 306 16.23 4.27 15.00
C ALA A 306 15.24 3.80 16.07
N SER A 307 13.97 4.22 15.99
CA SER A 307 12.92 3.78 16.90
C SER A 307 12.63 2.29 16.75
N ALA A 308 12.43 1.84 15.51
CA ALA A 308 12.19 0.42 15.21
C ALA A 308 13.35 -0.48 15.68
N ILE A 309 14.60 -0.04 15.52
CA ILE A 309 15.80 -0.74 16.03
C ILE A 309 15.79 -0.84 17.56
N LYS A 310 15.38 0.23 18.25
CA LYS A 310 15.25 0.21 19.71
C LYS A 310 14.20 -0.80 20.15
N ASP A 311 13.05 -0.81 19.49
CA ASP A 311 11.96 -1.75 19.77
C ASP A 311 12.37 -3.19 19.44
N ALA A 312 13.03 -3.41 18.29
CA ALA A 312 13.57 -4.72 17.93
C ALA A 312 14.54 -5.26 19.00
N LYS A 313 15.44 -4.43 19.53
CA LYS A 313 16.33 -4.84 20.64
C LYS A 313 15.58 -5.27 21.89
N VAL A 314 14.45 -4.64 22.20
CA VAL A 314 13.56 -5.06 23.30
C VAL A 314 12.89 -6.38 22.96
N ASN A 315 12.35 -6.49 21.75
CA ASN A 315 11.64 -7.68 21.27
C ASN A 315 12.48 -8.94 21.20
N PHE A 316 13.80 -8.80 21.04
CA PHE A 316 14.74 -9.91 20.92
C PHE A 316 15.77 -9.98 22.07
N ALA A 317 15.56 -9.26 23.17
CA ALA A 317 16.53 -9.20 24.29
C ALA A 317 16.94 -10.58 24.84
N ASN A 318 16.04 -11.56 24.77
CA ASN A 318 16.27 -12.93 25.25
C ASN A 318 16.34 -13.96 24.09
N THR A 319 16.58 -13.51 22.84
CA THR A 319 16.58 -14.37 21.65
C THR A 319 17.96 -14.34 21.01
N GLY A 320 18.83 -15.29 21.38
CA GLY A 320 20.23 -15.33 20.90
C GLY A 320 20.39 -15.64 19.41
N SER A 321 19.31 -16.06 18.72
CA SER A 321 19.34 -16.39 17.29
C SER A 321 19.02 -15.21 16.37
N VAL A 322 18.83 -13.99 16.90
CA VAL A 322 18.51 -12.79 16.08
C VAL A 322 19.59 -11.73 16.27
N SER A 323 20.24 -11.35 15.17
CA SER A 323 21.21 -10.25 15.11
C SER A 323 20.52 -9.02 14.48
N ILE A 324 20.62 -7.86 15.14
CA ILE A 324 19.94 -6.63 14.73
C ILE A 324 20.94 -5.62 14.21
N HIS A 325 20.73 -5.13 12.98
CA HIS A 325 21.64 -4.21 12.30
C HIS A 325 20.92 -2.93 11.89
N GLN A 326 21.39 -1.81 12.44
CA GLN A 326 20.92 -0.50 12.01
C GLN A 326 21.69 -0.05 10.78
N GLY A 327 21.01 0.12 9.65
CA GLY A 327 21.64 0.61 8.43
C GLY A 327 20.80 0.43 7.19
N ASP A 328 21.31 0.99 6.12
CA ASP A 328 20.74 0.85 4.80
C ASP A 328 20.95 -0.56 4.24
N VAL A 329 19.88 -1.19 3.75
CA VAL A 329 19.88 -2.58 3.25
C VAL A 329 20.91 -2.75 2.13
N ALA A 330 20.97 -1.85 1.15
CA ALA A 330 21.88 -1.94 0.01
C ALA A 330 23.36 -1.90 0.45
N LYS A 331 23.65 -1.18 1.54
CA LYS A 331 25.01 -1.08 2.09
C LYS A 331 25.39 -2.26 2.99
N TYR A 332 24.41 -2.94 3.54
CA TYR A 332 24.64 -4.04 4.48
C TYR A 332 24.78 -5.40 3.76
N LEU A 333 23.92 -5.69 2.78
CA LEU A 333 23.91 -6.96 2.05
C LEU A 333 25.28 -7.42 1.53
N PRO A 334 26.16 -6.56 0.99
CA PRO A 334 27.50 -6.98 0.52
C PRO A 334 28.43 -7.55 1.59
N ARG A 335 28.09 -7.39 2.89
CA ARG A 335 28.88 -7.87 4.02
C ARG A 335 28.47 -9.28 4.45
N LEU A 336 27.35 -9.77 3.93
CA LEU A 336 26.78 -11.06 4.29
C LEU A 336 27.33 -12.17 3.42
N ASN A 337 27.33 -13.37 3.98
CA ASN A 337 27.61 -14.61 3.27
C ASN A 337 26.31 -15.20 2.71
N LYS A 338 26.40 -16.43 2.17
CA LYS A 338 25.24 -17.19 1.72
C LYS A 338 24.16 -17.28 2.81
N VAL A 339 22.91 -17.11 2.43
CA VAL A 339 21.71 -17.26 3.29
C VAL A 339 20.73 -18.24 2.64
N ASP A 340 19.81 -18.79 3.46
CA ASP A 340 18.83 -19.76 2.98
C ASP A 340 17.52 -19.07 2.59
N LEU A 341 17.09 -18.06 3.35
CA LEU A 341 15.80 -17.40 3.22
C LEU A 341 15.94 -15.88 3.28
N ILE A 342 15.12 -15.19 2.52
CA ILE A 342 14.96 -13.74 2.63
C ILE A 342 13.46 -13.41 2.72
N VAL A 343 13.06 -12.61 3.70
CA VAL A 343 11.82 -11.85 3.69
C VAL A 343 12.16 -10.37 3.60
N LEU A 344 11.35 -9.61 2.85
CA LEU A 344 11.49 -8.16 2.77
C LEU A 344 10.13 -7.48 2.67
N ASP A 345 10.00 -6.32 3.36
CA ASP A 345 8.83 -5.42 3.32
C ASP A 345 9.31 -3.98 3.08
N PRO A 346 9.77 -3.66 1.85
CA PRO A 346 10.34 -2.36 1.56
C PRO A 346 9.29 -1.26 1.46
N PRO A 347 9.69 0.03 1.50
CA PRO A 347 8.79 1.14 1.26
C PRO A 347 8.18 1.10 -0.14
N ARG A 348 7.18 1.95 -0.42
CA ARG A 348 6.45 2.02 -1.71
C ARG A 348 7.34 2.10 -2.96
N ALA A 349 8.55 2.62 -2.83
CA ALA A 349 9.51 2.67 -3.93
C ALA A 349 10.02 1.29 -4.36
N GLY A 350 9.77 0.26 -3.55
CA GLY A 350 10.32 -1.10 -3.73
C GLY A 350 11.76 -1.21 -3.27
N ALA A 351 12.35 -2.40 -3.42
CA ALA A 351 13.74 -2.68 -3.08
C ALA A 351 14.72 -2.08 -4.11
N GLY A 352 14.33 -2.08 -5.38
CA GLY A 352 15.14 -1.57 -6.47
C GLY A 352 16.25 -2.54 -6.94
N ASN A 353 16.83 -2.23 -8.09
CA ASN A 353 17.77 -3.11 -8.79
C ASN A 353 18.99 -3.49 -7.95
N ASP A 354 19.60 -2.53 -7.26
CA ASP A 354 20.84 -2.76 -6.51
C ASP A 354 20.64 -3.74 -5.36
N VAL A 355 19.54 -3.62 -4.61
CA VAL A 355 19.17 -4.54 -3.52
C VAL A 355 18.86 -5.91 -4.09
N VAL A 356 18.09 -6.00 -5.18
CA VAL A 356 17.75 -7.27 -5.84
C VAL A 356 18.99 -8.04 -6.28
N ILE A 357 19.95 -7.37 -6.94
CA ILE A 357 21.21 -8.00 -7.35
C ILE A 357 22.00 -8.52 -6.13
N GLN A 358 22.04 -7.76 -5.04
CA GLN A 358 22.77 -8.19 -3.83
C GLN A 358 22.06 -9.37 -3.15
N MET A 359 20.73 -9.38 -3.06
CA MET A 359 19.99 -10.53 -2.56
C MET A 359 20.26 -11.80 -3.37
N ALA A 360 20.25 -11.70 -4.70
CA ALA A 360 20.51 -12.83 -5.57
C ALA A 360 21.92 -13.43 -5.40
N LYS A 361 22.94 -12.60 -5.14
CA LYS A 361 24.30 -13.05 -4.85
C LYS A 361 24.43 -13.88 -3.58
N LEU A 362 23.55 -13.69 -2.61
CA LEU A 362 23.49 -14.50 -1.39
C LEU A 362 22.91 -15.89 -1.63
N ALA A 363 22.39 -16.17 -2.83
CA ALA A 363 21.85 -17.43 -3.30
C ALA A 363 20.80 -18.07 -2.38
N PRO A 364 19.77 -17.31 -1.91
CA PRO A 364 18.69 -17.88 -1.09
C PRO A 364 17.88 -18.91 -1.87
N ARG A 365 17.39 -19.96 -1.18
CA ARG A 365 16.47 -20.94 -1.78
C ARG A 365 15.06 -20.39 -1.97
N ALA A 366 14.70 -19.33 -1.20
CA ALA A 366 13.43 -18.64 -1.37
C ALA A 366 13.55 -17.17 -0.92
N ILE A 367 12.88 -16.29 -1.65
CA ILE A 367 12.71 -14.87 -1.32
C ILE A 367 11.21 -14.59 -1.23
N CYS A 368 10.74 -14.10 -0.09
CA CYS A 368 9.36 -13.68 0.12
C CYS A 368 9.30 -12.15 0.18
N TYR A 369 8.63 -11.52 -0.77
CA TYR A 369 8.54 -10.08 -0.95
C TYR A 369 7.14 -9.59 -0.58
N VAL A 370 7.00 -8.87 0.51
CA VAL A 370 5.78 -8.14 0.91
C VAL A 370 5.82 -6.78 0.27
N SER A 371 4.73 -6.32 -0.33
CA SER A 371 4.71 -5.05 -1.07
C SER A 371 3.35 -4.37 -1.05
N CYS A 372 3.34 -3.10 -0.67
CA CYS A 372 2.16 -2.25 -0.72
C CYS A 372 1.95 -1.52 -2.07
N ASP A 373 2.84 -1.74 -3.06
CA ASP A 373 2.74 -1.12 -4.39
C ASP A 373 2.96 -2.13 -5.51
N PRO A 374 1.93 -2.46 -6.30
CA PRO A 374 2.02 -3.44 -7.39
C PRO A 374 2.99 -3.05 -8.51
N ALA A 375 3.22 -1.74 -8.72
CA ALA A 375 4.09 -1.29 -9.79
C ALA A 375 5.57 -1.49 -9.44
N SER A 376 5.96 -1.17 -8.20
CA SER A 376 7.31 -1.43 -7.71
C SER A 376 7.58 -2.93 -7.61
N LEU A 377 6.61 -3.72 -7.13
CA LEU A 377 6.73 -5.18 -7.08
C LEU A 377 6.94 -5.78 -8.46
N ALA A 378 6.13 -5.40 -9.46
CA ALA A 378 6.26 -5.90 -10.83
C ALA A 378 7.61 -5.52 -11.46
N ARG A 379 8.11 -4.30 -11.21
CA ARG A 379 9.44 -3.87 -11.66
C ARG A 379 10.54 -4.71 -11.00
N ASP A 380 10.49 -4.91 -9.70
CA ASP A 380 11.50 -5.67 -8.96
C ASP A 380 11.41 -7.16 -9.28
N THR A 381 10.23 -7.68 -9.67
CA THR A 381 10.05 -9.02 -10.24
C THR A 381 10.88 -9.19 -11.54
N ALA A 382 10.87 -8.18 -12.42
CA ALA A 382 11.71 -8.23 -13.62
C ALA A 382 13.20 -8.30 -13.26
N TYR A 383 13.66 -7.52 -12.29
CA TYR A 383 15.06 -7.58 -11.83
C TYR A 383 15.42 -8.94 -11.20
N LEU A 384 14.50 -9.53 -10.42
CA LEU A 384 14.69 -10.88 -9.88
C LEU A 384 14.79 -11.93 -11.00
N ALA A 385 13.96 -11.81 -12.04
CA ALA A 385 14.01 -12.70 -13.19
C ALA A 385 15.36 -12.61 -13.94
N GLU A 386 15.88 -11.40 -14.15
CA GLU A 386 17.20 -11.15 -14.72
C GLU A 386 18.34 -11.71 -13.82
N ALA A 387 18.12 -11.70 -12.50
CA ALA A 387 19.06 -12.24 -11.52
C ALA A 387 18.98 -13.77 -11.32
N GLY A 388 18.15 -14.48 -12.11
CA GLY A 388 18.05 -15.94 -12.08
C GLY A 388 17.00 -16.49 -11.11
N TYR A 389 16.02 -15.69 -10.70
CA TYR A 389 14.89 -16.10 -9.86
C TYR A 389 13.59 -16.08 -10.66
N LYS A 390 12.71 -17.03 -10.40
CA LYS A 390 11.35 -17.05 -10.98
C LYS A 390 10.29 -16.84 -9.91
N LEU A 391 9.23 -16.18 -10.26
CA LEU A 391 8.01 -16.08 -9.44
C LEU A 391 7.43 -17.48 -9.25
N ARG A 392 7.33 -17.95 -8.00
CA ARG A 392 6.68 -19.19 -7.61
C ARG A 392 5.21 -19.01 -7.32
N SER A 393 4.89 -17.98 -6.56
CA SER A 393 3.52 -17.66 -6.14
C SER A 393 3.36 -16.17 -5.91
N ILE A 394 2.13 -15.70 -6.03
CA ILE A 394 1.71 -14.37 -5.61
C ILE A 394 0.34 -14.48 -4.92
N ALA A 395 0.21 -13.85 -3.75
CA ALA A 395 -1.06 -13.62 -3.08
C ALA A 395 -1.28 -12.13 -2.92
N ALA A 396 -2.53 -11.69 -2.96
CA ALA A 396 -2.88 -10.29 -2.78
C ALA A 396 -3.99 -10.15 -1.73
N PHE A 397 -3.90 -9.10 -0.92
CA PHE A 397 -4.77 -8.88 0.23
C PHE A 397 -5.32 -7.46 0.21
N ASP A 398 -6.64 -7.33 0.45
CA ASP A 398 -7.28 -6.04 0.67
C ASP A 398 -7.05 -5.58 2.12
N ALA A 399 -5.80 -5.23 2.42
CA ALA A 399 -5.42 -4.72 3.74
C ALA A 399 -5.90 -3.29 3.98
N PHE A 400 -6.26 -2.56 2.91
CA PHE A 400 -6.75 -1.18 2.95
C PHE A 400 -8.06 -1.04 2.16
N PRO A 401 -9.15 -1.67 2.60
CA PRO A 401 -10.46 -1.47 1.99
C PRO A 401 -10.84 0.01 1.93
N MET A 402 -11.74 0.37 1.04
CA MET A 402 -12.17 1.76 0.78
C MET A 402 -11.09 2.66 0.18
N THR A 403 -9.89 2.12 -0.09
CA THR A 403 -8.79 2.83 -0.76
C THR A 403 -8.29 2.05 -1.98
N ALA A 404 -7.49 2.70 -2.83
CA ALA A 404 -6.86 2.06 -3.99
C ALA A 404 -5.64 1.18 -3.63
N HIS A 405 -5.24 1.14 -2.36
CA HIS A 405 -4.07 0.37 -1.91
C HIS A 405 -4.37 -1.12 -1.81
N VAL A 406 -3.36 -1.92 -2.09
CA VAL A 406 -3.40 -3.38 -1.99
C VAL A 406 -2.05 -3.89 -1.51
N GLU A 407 -2.04 -4.94 -0.69
CA GLU A 407 -0.83 -5.63 -0.29
C GLU A 407 -0.65 -6.90 -1.11
N CYS A 408 0.57 -7.14 -1.56
CA CYS A 408 0.97 -8.34 -2.28
C CYS A 408 2.08 -9.06 -1.53
N ILE A 409 2.03 -10.38 -1.51
CA ILE A 409 3.12 -11.25 -1.02
C ILE A 409 3.51 -12.17 -2.17
N ALA A 410 4.70 -11.94 -2.72
CA ALA A 410 5.23 -12.68 -3.85
C ALA A 410 6.45 -13.50 -3.43
N THR A 411 6.52 -14.75 -3.87
CA THR A 411 7.62 -15.65 -3.54
C THR A 411 8.40 -16.04 -4.77
N TYR A 412 9.71 -15.96 -4.66
CA TYR A 412 10.65 -16.25 -5.73
C TYR A 412 11.60 -17.38 -5.32
N ILE A 413 11.92 -18.24 -6.28
CA ILE A 413 12.88 -19.34 -6.12
C ILE A 413 13.89 -19.32 -7.26
N PRO A 414 15.11 -19.86 -7.06
CA PRO A 414 16.10 -19.95 -8.13
C PRO A 414 15.56 -20.70 -9.34
N VAL A 415 15.92 -20.26 -10.54
CA VAL A 415 15.76 -21.06 -11.74
C VAL A 415 16.83 -22.15 -11.70
N ILE A 416 16.40 -23.40 -11.49
CA ILE A 416 17.31 -24.56 -11.52
C ILE A 416 17.74 -24.74 -12.99
N SER A 417 19.02 -24.54 -13.25
CA SER A 417 19.66 -24.80 -14.56
C SER A 417 19.84 -26.29 -14.83
#